data_fec26d4ab3287c9f798d481c2f986834
#
_entry.id   fec26d4ab3287c9f798d481c2f986834
#
_cell.length_a   1.000
_cell.length_b   1.000
_cell.length_c   1.000
_cell.angle_alpha   90.00
_cell.angle_beta   90.00
_cell.angle_gamma   90.00
#
_symmetry.space_group_name_H-M   'P 1'
#
loop_
_entity.id
_entity.type
_entity.pdbx_description
1 polymer ?
#
loop_
_entity_poly.entity_id
_entity_poly.type
_entity_poly.pdbx_seq_one_letter_code
_entity_poly.pdbx_strand_id
1 'polypeptide(L)'
;MRMLTQPLNHLRYALFALSVIHLSGCGVEDDVQQPDGHTWVNSIGRQLPDDAAPPDRQKFRYMFREPSTLDISVAAYEADGTYFAFERLVLLDENNELVPAAADRWESSEDGRTWTFHLREGARWSDGRDVTAHDFEYSFRRMLDPASGNIYAFLYYVIKNGRAFNQGELQDVEQVGIRAVDDLTFEIETEGPCPYLPYIVSFITSSPVPRWQVEKFGATWTEPEHCVSNFTYRLAEWKTGSDMTFTLDPNYNGPHKALLEEIIVKFIGAQRPGTLPYENGEVDAYRLDPIDYERVLQDEQLVQEIHRMPEFTTWYLFFQTRQPPFDDARIRQAIARAIDRSTLSTTVLNDLAIPAYSMLPPGFPGYSADQFRASQAYDPDEARRLMAEAGYPEGRGFPKTELWLRVADTGINRIAGEAVQAMLRETLGIELEIRYQQRNVFNENLFQWQIPMGMLVFVYDYPDPSNMLGLLWRSQPRGCARHDWLHAEFDDLLDRANTHMDPAVRYDLYARAERILAEEAGAVFLFHPVITELRKPYLRGVKQDREGRVVPIISIQTVNFTEMYIARD
;
A
#
# COMPACT_ATOMS: atom_id res chain seq x y z
N MET A 1 -37.65 -59.58 3.74
CA MET A 1 -38.91 -60.25 4.14
C MET A 1 -40.04 -59.27 3.97
N ARG A 2 -40.93 -59.57 3.02
CA ARG A 2 -42.27 -59.07 2.73
C ARG A 2 -42.42 -57.53 2.58
N MET A 3 -42.56 -56.94 1.35
CA MET A 3 -43.68 -57.10 0.36
C MET A 3 -45.04 -56.69 0.89
N LEU A 4 -45.64 -55.81 0.15
CA LEU A 4 -47.02 -55.72 -0.43
C LEU A 4 -47.63 -54.34 -0.11
N THR A 5 -48.23 -53.56 -0.94
CA THR A 5 -48.85 -53.58 -2.26
C THR A 5 -49.79 -52.37 -2.28
N GLN A 6 -49.92 -51.80 -3.46
CA GLN A 6 -50.97 -50.83 -3.84
C GLN A 6 -52.41 -51.41 -3.73
N PRO A 7 -53.52 -50.63 -3.91
CA PRO A 7 -53.90 -50.13 -5.23
C PRO A 7 -54.71 -48.80 -5.31
N LEU A 8 -54.61 -48.16 -6.43
CA LEU A 8 -55.60 -47.59 -7.40
C LEU A 8 -57.08 -47.53 -7.02
N ASN A 9 -57.73 -46.36 -7.30
CA ASN A 9 -58.89 -46.27 -8.23
C ASN A 9 -59.38 -44.81 -8.38
N HIS A 10 -59.39 -44.29 -9.60
CA HIS A 10 -60.44 -43.95 -10.57
C HIS A 10 -61.36 -42.72 -10.31
N LEU A 11 -61.22 -41.75 -11.18
CA LEU A 11 -62.15 -41.24 -12.24
C LEU A 11 -63.25 -40.29 -11.83
N ARG A 12 -63.31 -39.06 -12.37
CA ARG A 12 -64.26 -38.67 -13.42
C ARG A 12 -64.14 -37.21 -13.85
N TYR A 13 -64.26 -37.03 -15.13
CA TYR A 13 -64.29 -35.88 -16.00
C TYR A 13 -65.32 -34.79 -15.63
N ALA A 14 -64.94 -33.51 -15.95
CA ALA A 14 -65.88 -32.56 -16.54
C ALA A 14 -65.10 -31.57 -17.43
N LEU A 15 -65.35 -31.63 -18.73
CA LEU A 15 -64.99 -30.66 -19.73
C LEU A 15 -65.73 -29.34 -19.54
N PHE A 16 -65.03 -28.21 -19.64
CA PHE A 16 -65.61 -26.97 -20.19
C PHE A 16 -64.59 -26.33 -21.09
N ALA A 17 -64.96 -26.27 -22.38
CA ALA A 17 -64.23 -25.56 -23.40
C ALA A 17 -64.63 -24.08 -23.37
N LEU A 18 -63.64 -23.17 -23.40
CA LEU A 18 -63.85 -21.84 -23.97
C LEU A 18 -62.54 -21.25 -24.47
N SER A 19 -62.50 -21.09 -25.79
CA SER A 19 -61.92 -20.04 -26.63
C SER A 19 -60.50 -19.56 -26.36
N VAL A 20 -59.63 -20.02 -27.25
CA VAL A 20 -58.33 -19.47 -27.57
C VAL A 20 -58.49 -18.06 -28.16
N ILE A 21 -57.95 -17.06 -27.50
CA ILE A 21 -57.52 -15.83 -28.17
C ILE A 21 -55.99 -15.83 -28.14
N HIS A 22 -55.40 -16.10 -29.29
CA HIS A 22 -53.97 -15.82 -29.54
C HIS A 22 -53.80 -14.31 -29.58
N LEU A 23 -53.20 -13.75 -28.53
CA LEU A 23 -52.48 -12.50 -28.64
C LEU A 23 -50.97 -12.84 -28.68
N SER A 24 -50.44 -12.83 -29.88
CA SER A 24 -48.98 -12.76 -30.13
C SER A 24 -48.51 -11.43 -29.56
N GLY A 25 -48.08 -11.42 -28.32
CA GLY A 25 -47.27 -10.34 -27.77
C GLY A 25 -45.84 -10.61 -28.18
N CYS A 26 -45.33 -9.90 -29.21
CA CYS A 26 -43.92 -9.66 -29.36
C CYS A 26 -43.43 -9.05 -28.07
N GLY A 27 -42.57 -9.77 -27.36
CA GLY A 27 -41.69 -9.17 -26.37
C GLY A 27 -40.75 -8.21 -27.10
N VAL A 28 -41.11 -6.95 -27.11
CA VAL A 28 -40.18 -5.87 -27.34
C VAL A 28 -39.40 -5.83 -26.03
N GLU A 29 -38.18 -6.31 -26.04
CA GLU A 29 -37.18 -5.81 -25.13
C GLU A 29 -37.21 -4.30 -25.35
N ASP A 30 -37.69 -3.56 -24.37
CA ASP A 30 -37.55 -2.12 -24.33
C ASP A 30 -36.04 -1.83 -24.27
N ASP A 31 -35.45 -1.73 -25.46
CA ASP A 31 -34.25 -0.94 -25.68
C ASP A 31 -34.67 0.48 -25.27
N VAL A 32 -34.38 0.85 -24.03
CA VAL A 32 -34.52 2.22 -23.56
C VAL A 32 -33.43 3.02 -24.28
N GLN A 33 -33.69 3.35 -25.55
CA GLN A 33 -32.97 4.40 -26.25
C GLN A 33 -33.24 5.70 -25.51
N GLN A 34 -32.25 6.13 -24.75
CA GLN A 34 -32.29 7.43 -24.11
C GLN A 34 -32.31 8.56 -25.13
N PRO A 35 -33.10 9.62 -24.85
CA PRO A 35 -33.00 10.84 -25.65
C PRO A 35 -31.62 11.45 -25.48
N ASP A 36 -31.04 11.88 -26.59
CA ASP A 36 -29.77 12.60 -26.66
C ASP A 36 -29.73 13.74 -25.61
N GLY A 37 -28.75 13.69 -24.70
CA GLY A 37 -28.52 14.77 -23.75
C GLY A 37 -28.86 14.49 -22.28
N HIS A 38 -29.15 13.26 -21.87
CA HIS A 38 -29.39 12.95 -20.46
C HIS A 38 -28.06 12.79 -19.70
N THR A 39 -27.76 13.73 -18.81
CA THR A 39 -26.66 13.63 -17.87
C THR A 39 -27.15 12.94 -16.59
N TRP A 40 -26.55 11.82 -16.23
CA TRP A 40 -26.84 11.12 -15.01
C TRP A 40 -26.29 11.85 -13.78
N VAL A 41 -26.97 11.73 -12.67
CA VAL A 41 -26.54 12.22 -11.36
C VAL A 41 -26.57 11.04 -10.39
N ASN A 42 -25.50 10.85 -9.62
CA ASN A 42 -25.44 9.79 -8.64
C ASN A 42 -26.24 10.13 -7.34
N SER A 43 -26.33 9.18 -6.43
CA SER A 43 -27.18 9.27 -5.20
C SER A 43 -26.78 10.43 -4.26
N ILE A 44 -25.57 10.97 -4.37
CA ILE A 44 -25.11 12.13 -3.60
C ILE A 44 -25.10 13.45 -4.40
N GLY A 45 -25.77 13.47 -5.57
CA GLY A 45 -25.94 14.67 -6.39
C GLY A 45 -24.73 15.04 -7.24
N ARG A 46 -23.74 14.15 -7.43
CA ARG A 46 -22.62 14.38 -8.34
C ARG A 46 -23.01 13.99 -9.77
N GLN A 47 -22.76 14.90 -10.72
CA GLN A 47 -23.00 14.64 -12.13
C GLN A 47 -22.00 13.61 -12.64
N LEU A 48 -22.49 12.57 -13.34
CA LEU A 48 -21.65 11.57 -14.00
C LEU A 48 -21.20 12.08 -15.39
N PRO A 49 -20.07 11.58 -15.89
CA PRO A 49 -19.62 11.87 -17.27
C PRO A 49 -20.66 11.49 -18.33
N ASP A 50 -20.60 12.14 -19.49
CA ASP A 50 -21.59 11.96 -20.57
C ASP A 50 -21.63 10.52 -21.12
N ASP A 51 -20.50 9.80 -21.06
CA ASP A 51 -20.39 8.39 -21.47
C ASP A 51 -20.63 7.40 -20.32
N ALA A 52 -20.98 7.87 -19.12
CA ALA A 52 -21.21 7.00 -17.99
C ALA A 52 -22.47 6.15 -18.14
N ALA A 53 -22.41 4.92 -17.68
CA ALA A 53 -23.57 4.06 -17.46
C ALA A 53 -24.48 4.66 -16.36
N PRO A 54 -25.77 4.28 -16.31
CA PRO A 54 -26.70 4.82 -15.31
C PRO A 54 -26.26 4.48 -13.87
N PRO A 55 -26.75 5.22 -12.86
CA PRO A 55 -26.28 5.11 -11.47
C PRO A 55 -26.35 3.69 -10.89
N ASP A 56 -27.38 2.91 -11.19
CA ASP A 56 -27.53 1.54 -10.71
C ASP A 56 -26.45 0.57 -11.24
N ARG A 57 -25.77 0.94 -12.32
CA ARG A 57 -24.61 0.22 -12.88
C ARG A 57 -23.25 0.76 -12.39
N GLN A 58 -23.21 1.85 -11.66
CA GLN A 58 -21.97 2.44 -11.13
C GLN A 58 -21.41 1.64 -9.95
N LYS A 59 -20.94 0.41 -10.23
CA LYS A 59 -20.40 -0.53 -9.24
C LYS A 59 -19.03 -1.01 -9.66
N PHE A 60 -18.05 -0.85 -8.77
CA PHE A 60 -16.69 -1.35 -8.97
C PHE A 60 -16.43 -2.55 -8.08
N ARG A 61 -15.95 -3.63 -8.66
CA ARG A 61 -15.67 -4.90 -7.98
C ARG A 61 -14.19 -5.23 -8.12
N TYR A 62 -13.54 -5.51 -7.00
CA TYR A 62 -12.15 -5.95 -7.00
C TYR A 62 -11.90 -6.97 -5.89
N MET A 63 -10.74 -7.64 -5.94
CA MET A 63 -10.39 -8.66 -4.95
C MET A 63 -9.31 -8.16 -4.00
N PHE A 64 -9.55 -8.41 -2.70
CA PHE A 64 -8.56 -8.16 -1.67
C PHE A 64 -8.66 -9.21 -0.54
N ARG A 65 -7.74 -9.18 0.41
CA ARG A 65 -7.85 -10.03 1.61
C ARG A 65 -8.96 -9.51 2.50
N GLU A 66 -9.65 -10.43 3.17
CA GLU A 66 -10.58 -10.03 4.24
C GLU A 66 -9.81 -9.36 5.37
N PRO A 67 -10.14 -8.11 5.74
CA PRO A 67 -9.54 -7.47 6.90
C PRO A 67 -10.05 -8.12 8.18
N SER A 68 -9.25 -8.07 9.26
CA SER A 68 -9.70 -8.50 10.58
C SER A 68 -10.63 -7.48 11.24
N THR A 69 -10.48 -6.21 10.87
CA THR A 69 -11.25 -5.07 11.35
C THR A 69 -10.98 -3.86 10.46
N LEU A 70 -11.84 -2.84 10.50
CA LEU A 70 -11.54 -1.52 9.95
C LEU A 70 -10.99 -0.54 11.01
N ASP A 71 -10.72 -1.02 12.23
CA ASP A 71 -10.12 -0.21 13.29
C ASP A 71 -8.62 -0.04 13.08
N ILE A 72 -8.25 1.01 12.37
CA ILE A 72 -6.85 1.32 12.02
C ILE A 72 -5.95 1.59 13.23
N SER A 73 -6.52 1.90 14.40
CA SER A 73 -5.74 2.12 15.61
C SER A 73 -5.17 0.82 16.21
N VAL A 74 -5.68 -0.35 15.81
CA VAL A 74 -5.28 -1.65 16.37
C VAL A 74 -4.78 -2.64 15.31
N ALA A 75 -5.14 -2.48 14.03
CA ALA A 75 -4.85 -3.48 12.98
C ALA A 75 -4.45 -2.84 11.65
N ALA A 76 -3.31 -2.14 11.61
CA ALA A 76 -2.89 -1.37 10.45
C ALA A 76 -2.63 -2.20 9.18
N TYR A 77 -2.12 -3.43 9.26
CA TYR A 77 -1.90 -4.30 8.10
C TYR A 77 -3.13 -5.08 7.63
N GLU A 78 -4.17 -5.10 8.43
CA GLU A 78 -5.34 -5.94 8.25
C GLU A 78 -6.62 -5.11 8.25
N ALA A 79 -6.51 -3.83 7.90
CA ALA A 79 -7.62 -2.87 7.88
C ALA A 79 -7.93 -2.37 6.46
N ASP A 80 -7.83 -3.26 5.49
CA ASP A 80 -8.15 -2.93 4.09
C ASP A 80 -9.61 -2.51 3.94
N GLY A 81 -9.84 -1.45 3.15
CA GLY A 81 -11.15 -0.81 3.02
C GLY A 81 -11.33 0.45 3.89
N THR A 82 -10.53 0.62 4.94
CA THR A 82 -10.54 1.82 5.79
C THR A 82 -10.40 3.11 4.96
N TYR A 83 -9.60 3.09 3.91
CA TYR A 83 -9.36 4.24 3.02
C TYR A 83 -10.57 4.68 2.19
N PHE A 84 -11.64 3.88 2.11
CA PHE A 84 -12.91 4.31 1.52
C PHE A 84 -13.81 5.02 2.52
N ALA A 85 -13.71 4.64 3.81
CA ALA A 85 -14.63 5.04 4.87
C ALA A 85 -14.13 6.20 5.73
N PHE A 86 -12.80 6.41 5.82
CA PHE A 86 -12.25 7.40 6.76
C PHE A 86 -11.33 8.41 6.06
N GLU A 87 -11.75 9.69 6.12
CA GLU A 87 -11.02 10.83 5.60
C GLU A 87 -10.00 11.32 6.63
N ARG A 88 -8.74 11.40 6.22
CA ARG A 88 -7.64 11.93 7.04
C ARG A 88 -7.59 13.45 6.99
N LEU A 89 -6.68 14.07 7.75
CA LEU A 89 -6.46 15.51 7.72
C LEU A 89 -6.15 16.01 6.32
N VAL A 90 -5.22 15.35 5.66
CA VAL A 90 -4.81 15.61 4.27
C VAL A 90 -4.70 14.29 3.52
N LEU A 91 -4.78 14.34 2.21
CA LEU A 91 -4.66 13.17 1.32
C LEU A 91 -3.59 13.44 0.26
N LEU A 92 -3.29 12.43 -0.55
CA LEU A 92 -2.39 12.55 -1.68
C LEU A 92 -3.17 12.46 -2.99
N ASP A 93 -2.78 13.26 -3.97
CA ASP A 93 -3.27 13.15 -5.34
C ASP A 93 -2.51 12.07 -6.15
N GLU A 94 -2.80 11.98 -7.45
CA GLU A 94 -2.13 11.07 -8.38
C GLU A 94 -0.63 11.34 -8.58
N ASN A 95 -0.15 12.51 -8.18
CA ASN A 95 1.26 12.91 -8.23
C ASN A 95 1.97 12.75 -6.87
N ASN A 96 1.28 12.18 -5.89
CA ASN A 96 1.71 12.11 -4.48
C ASN A 96 1.92 13.50 -3.84
N GLU A 97 1.18 14.50 -4.30
CA GLU A 97 1.15 15.82 -3.68
C GLU A 97 0.01 15.91 -2.66
N LEU A 98 0.27 16.66 -1.60
CA LEU A 98 -0.70 16.85 -0.53
C LEU A 98 -1.89 17.69 -1.02
N VAL A 99 -3.09 17.18 -0.80
CA VAL A 99 -4.35 17.86 -1.12
C VAL A 99 -5.23 17.99 0.11
N PRO A 100 -6.07 19.06 0.18
CA PRO A 100 -7.06 19.22 1.24
C PRO A 100 -7.99 18.02 1.36
N ALA A 101 -8.37 17.69 2.61
CA ALA A 101 -9.33 16.63 2.90
C ALA A 101 -10.21 17.06 4.11
N ALA A 102 -10.08 16.44 5.29
CA ALA A 102 -10.76 16.93 6.48
C ALA A 102 -10.24 18.32 6.90
N ALA A 103 -8.95 18.60 6.69
CA ALA A 103 -8.40 19.94 6.77
C ALA A 103 -8.40 20.62 5.40
N ASP A 104 -8.87 21.86 5.33
CA ASP A 104 -8.86 22.66 4.09
C ASP A 104 -7.52 23.41 3.91
N ARG A 105 -6.78 23.63 4.98
CA ARG A 105 -5.43 24.22 4.97
C ARG A 105 -4.62 23.78 6.19
N TRP A 106 -3.31 23.88 6.07
CA TRP A 106 -2.37 23.62 7.17
C TRP A 106 -1.16 24.52 7.04
N GLU A 107 -0.52 24.78 8.17
CA GLU A 107 0.66 25.62 8.24
C GLU A 107 1.59 25.18 9.37
N SER A 108 2.88 25.51 9.26
CA SER A 108 3.85 25.30 10.33
C SER A 108 4.19 26.60 11.03
N SER A 109 4.57 26.51 12.31
CA SER A 109 5.26 27.60 13.01
C SER A 109 6.59 27.95 12.32
N GLU A 110 7.10 29.15 12.59
CA GLU A 110 8.36 29.62 12.00
C GLU A 110 9.55 28.68 12.27
N ASP A 111 9.57 28.05 13.44
CA ASP A 111 10.59 27.07 13.82
C ASP A 111 10.32 25.65 13.31
N GLY A 112 9.22 25.43 12.57
CA GLY A 112 8.84 24.15 11.97
C GLY A 112 8.44 23.05 12.96
N ARG A 113 8.18 23.40 14.24
CA ARG A 113 7.88 22.42 15.30
C ARG A 113 6.41 22.23 15.57
N THR A 114 5.57 23.22 15.28
CA THR A 114 4.13 23.12 15.47
C THR A 114 3.44 23.20 14.12
N TRP A 115 2.62 22.22 13.83
CA TRP A 115 1.77 22.20 12.66
C TRP A 115 0.32 22.40 13.08
N THR A 116 -0.34 23.35 12.45
CA THR A 116 -1.76 23.68 12.68
C THR A 116 -2.56 23.26 11.45
N PHE A 117 -3.56 22.40 11.66
CA PHE A 117 -4.51 21.95 10.64
C PHE A 117 -5.86 22.58 10.91
N HIS A 118 -6.40 23.30 9.93
CA HIS A 118 -7.71 23.92 10.01
C HIS A 118 -8.73 23.03 9.30
N LEU A 119 -9.65 22.48 10.06
CA LEU A 119 -10.68 21.60 9.54
C LEU A 119 -11.71 22.39 8.73
N ARG A 120 -12.24 21.80 7.67
CA ARG A 120 -13.33 22.41 6.89
C ARG A 120 -14.61 22.49 7.70
N GLU A 121 -15.32 23.60 7.58
CA GLU A 121 -16.61 23.76 8.24
C GLU A 121 -17.66 22.77 7.71
N GLY A 122 -18.49 22.25 8.62
CA GLY A 122 -19.61 21.38 8.31
C GLY A 122 -19.21 19.97 7.86
N ALA A 123 -17.96 19.54 8.06
CA ALA A 123 -17.57 18.13 7.86
C ALA A 123 -18.42 17.24 8.78
N ARG A 124 -18.91 16.09 8.25
CA ARG A 124 -19.84 15.23 8.99
C ARG A 124 -19.43 13.78 8.96
N TRP A 125 -19.71 13.13 10.08
CA TRP A 125 -19.78 11.69 10.17
C TRP A 125 -21.07 11.17 9.50
N SER A 126 -21.07 9.91 9.10
CA SER A 126 -22.20 9.28 8.40
C SER A 126 -23.48 9.18 9.28
N ASP A 127 -23.37 9.33 10.59
CA ASP A 127 -24.51 9.44 11.51
C ASP A 127 -25.02 10.90 11.67
N GLY A 128 -24.42 11.86 10.94
CA GLY A 128 -24.81 13.27 10.92
C GLY A 128 -24.15 14.16 11.96
N ARG A 129 -23.30 13.63 12.83
CA ARG A 129 -22.50 14.45 13.79
C ARG A 129 -21.42 15.21 13.04
N ASP A 130 -20.99 16.36 13.61
CA ASP A 130 -19.89 17.12 13.07
C ASP A 130 -18.57 16.36 13.31
N VAL A 131 -17.66 16.41 12.32
CA VAL A 131 -16.26 15.99 12.45
C VAL A 131 -15.49 17.16 13.05
N THR A 132 -14.80 16.93 14.15
CA THR A 132 -14.09 17.98 14.90
C THR A 132 -12.62 17.64 15.15
N ALA A 133 -11.83 18.63 15.54
CA ALA A 133 -10.45 18.45 15.95
C ALA A 133 -10.31 17.49 17.14
N HIS A 134 -11.33 17.40 17.99
CA HIS A 134 -11.36 16.44 19.10
C HIS A 134 -11.43 14.99 18.66
N ASP A 135 -11.99 14.69 17.48
CA ASP A 135 -12.00 13.33 16.91
C ASP A 135 -10.58 12.91 16.49
N PHE A 136 -9.81 13.84 15.92
CA PHE A 136 -8.40 13.62 15.57
C PHE A 136 -7.54 13.51 16.84
N GLU A 137 -7.70 14.39 17.82
CA GLU A 137 -7.00 14.31 19.10
C GLU A 137 -7.19 12.94 19.75
N TYR A 138 -8.44 12.49 19.88
CA TYR A 138 -8.76 11.18 20.43
C TYR A 138 -8.09 10.06 19.64
N SER A 139 -8.15 10.10 18.31
CA SER A 139 -7.65 9.04 17.44
C SER A 139 -6.12 8.92 17.48
N PHE A 140 -5.41 10.05 17.44
CA PHE A 140 -3.94 10.08 17.56
C PHE A 140 -3.46 9.61 18.93
N ARG A 141 -4.13 10.04 20.01
CA ARG A 141 -3.83 9.59 21.38
C ARG A 141 -4.07 8.10 21.54
N ARG A 142 -5.20 7.59 20.99
CA ARG A 142 -5.53 6.17 21.02
C ARG A 142 -4.54 5.33 20.20
N MET A 143 -4.11 5.80 19.04
CA MET A 143 -3.14 5.12 18.20
C MET A 143 -1.76 5.02 18.89
N LEU A 144 -1.36 6.03 19.67
CA LEU A 144 -0.13 6.03 20.44
C LEU A 144 -0.25 5.30 21.79
N ASP A 145 -1.45 4.95 22.25
CA ASP A 145 -1.65 4.23 23.49
C ASP A 145 -0.96 2.86 23.42
N PRO A 146 -0.08 2.51 24.38
CA PRO A 146 0.54 1.19 24.44
C PRO A 146 -0.48 0.03 24.37
N ALA A 147 -1.67 0.23 24.95
CA ALA A 147 -2.73 -0.78 24.96
C ALA A 147 -3.32 -1.06 23.56
N SER A 148 -3.21 -0.14 22.60
CA SER A 148 -3.67 -0.35 21.23
C SER A 148 -2.81 -1.37 20.48
N GLY A 149 -1.53 -1.51 20.84
CA GLY A 149 -0.58 -2.38 20.16
C GLY A 149 -0.31 -2.00 18.70
N ASN A 150 -0.55 -0.74 18.31
CA ASN A 150 -0.41 -0.30 16.94
C ASN A 150 1.04 -0.40 16.46
N ILE A 151 1.27 -1.26 15.47
CA ILE A 151 2.61 -1.53 14.93
C ILE A 151 3.19 -0.35 14.13
N TYR A 152 2.37 0.64 13.76
CA TYR A 152 2.77 1.86 13.06
C TYR A 152 2.92 3.08 13.98
N ALA A 153 2.76 2.92 15.30
CA ALA A 153 2.97 4.03 16.25
C ALA A 153 4.33 4.70 16.09
N PHE A 154 5.36 3.96 15.62
CA PHE A 154 6.70 4.49 15.39
C PHE A 154 6.76 5.63 14.36
N LEU A 155 5.84 5.73 13.40
CA LEU A 155 5.76 6.85 12.47
C LEU A 155 5.50 8.19 13.17
N TYR A 156 4.82 8.13 14.29
CA TYR A 156 4.39 9.27 15.09
C TYR A 156 5.33 9.59 16.26
N TYR A 157 6.50 8.93 16.33
CA TYR A 157 7.54 9.26 17.32
C TYR A 157 8.22 10.62 17.07
N VAL A 158 7.92 11.24 15.94
CA VAL A 158 8.27 12.64 15.66
C VAL A 158 7.44 13.61 16.50
N ILE A 159 6.26 13.20 16.97
CA ILE A 159 5.41 13.99 17.87
C ILE A 159 6.07 14.07 19.24
N LYS A 160 6.06 15.26 19.83
CA LYS A 160 6.60 15.52 21.16
C LYS A 160 6.04 14.55 22.19
N ASN A 161 6.94 13.88 22.91
CA ASN A 161 6.62 12.84 23.89
C ASN A 161 5.87 11.61 23.34
N GLY A 162 5.63 11.51 22.04
CA GLY A 162 4.90 10.39 21.42
C GLY A 162 5.57 9.05 21.66
N ARG A 163 6.91 8.97 21.51
CA ARG A 163 7.68 7.76 21.81
C ARG A 163 7.59 7.37 23.28
N ALA A 164 7.87 8.31 24.18
CA ALA A 164 7.87 8.05 25.63
C ALA A 164 6.50 7.57 26.13
N PHE A 165 5.42 8.14 25.59
CA PHE A 165 4.06 7.69 25.88
C PHE A 165 3.80 6.28 25.35
N ASN A 166 4.10 6.02 24.07
CA ASN A 166 3.87 4.71 23.47
C ASN A 166 4.71 3.59 24.10
N GLN A 167 5.89 3.89 24.61
CA GLN A 167 6.75 2.92 25.33
C GLN A 167 6.42 2.79 26.83
N GLY A 168 5.41 3.54 27.33
CA GLY A 168 4.98 3.50 28.73
C GLY A 168 5.91 4.23 29.71
N GLU A 169 6.88 4.98 29.21
CA GLU A 169 7.78 5.81 30.02
C GLU A 169 7.08 7.08 30.55
N LEU A 170 6.13 7.59 29.77
CA LEU A 170 5.24 8.70 30.12
C LEU A 170 3.81 8.15 30.28
N GLN A 171 3.14 8.47 31.39
CA GLN A 171 1.77 8.01 31.67
C GLN A 171 0.70 9.06 31.32
N ASP A 172 1.07 10.35 31.36
CA ASP A 172 0.15 11.45 31.14
C ASP A 172 0.07 11.82 29.66
N VAL A 173 -1.02 11.40 29.01
CA VAL A 173 -1.27 11.66 27.58
C VAL A 173 -1.39 13.14 27.25
N GLU A 174 -1.74 14.01 28.21
CA GLU A 174 -1.83 15.45 28.00
C GLU A 174 -0.47 16.12 27.75
N GLN A 175 0.63 15.43 28.04
CA GLN A 175 1.99 15.90 27.74
C GLN A 175 2.44 15.54 26.31
N VAL A 176 1.67 14.71 25.58
CA VAL A 176 1.94 14.41 24.18
C VAL A 176 1.54 15.63 23.34
N GLY A 177 2.36 15.97 22.35
CA GLY A 177 2.18 17.14 21.49
C GLY A 177 1.00 17.04 20.52
N ILE A 178 -0.20 16.68 21.00
CA ILE A 178 -1.43 16.51 20.22
C ILE A 178 -2.53 17.29 20.91
N ARG A 179 -3.16 18.25 20.21
CA ARG A 179 -4.15 19.11 20.84
C ARG A 179 -5.24 19.58 19.87
N ALA A 180 -6.51 19.42 20.26
CA ALA A 180 -7.61 20.21 19.71
C ALA A 180 -7.64 21.58 20.40
N VAL A 181 -7.36 22.65 19.66
CA VAL A 181 -7.39 24.04 20.18
C VAL A 181 -8.83 24.48 20.33
N ASP A 182 -9.65 24.17 19.35
CA ASP A 182 -11.10 24.34 19.29
C ASP A 182 -11.68 23.25 18.37
N ASP A 183 -12.98 23.31 18.06
CA ASP A 183 -13.66 22.29 17.24
C ASP A 183 -13.07 22.14 15.82
N LEU A 184 -12.47 23.20 15.27
CA LEU A 184 -11.97 23.23 13.89
C LEU A 184 -10.45 23.40 13.77
N THR A 185 -9.73 23.50 14.90
CA THR A 185 -8.29 23.73 14.89
C THR A 185 -7.56 22.61 15.62
N PHE A 186 -6.79 21.83 14.87
CA PHE A 186 -5.99 20.73 15.38
C PHE A 186 -4.49 21.03 15.28
N GLU A 187 -3.76 20.88 16.37
CA GLU A 187 -2.32 21.13 16.42
C GLU A 187 -1.53 19.88 16.78
N ILE A 188 -0.38 19.73 16.12
CA ILE A 188 0.65 18.73 16.42
C ILE A 188 1.97 19.46 16.70
N GLU A 189 2.50 19.32 17.92
CA GLU A 189 3.86 19.74 18.28
C GLU A 189 4.82 18.56 18.13
N THR A 190 5.97 18.77 17.47
CA THR A 190 6.98 17.76 17.18
C THR A 190 8.24 17.95 18.05
N GLU A 191 9.04 16.89 18.23
CA GLU A 191 10.31 16.91 18.98
C GLU A 191 11.33 17.90 18.40
N GLY A 192 11.32 18.10 17.10
CA GLY A 192 12.15 19.04 16.35
C GLY A 192 11.42 19.53 15.10
N PRO A 193 12.01 20.39 14.29
CA PRO A 193 11.43 20.77 13.00
C PRO A 193 11.09 19.50 12.19
N CYS A 194 9.88 19.41 11.64
CA CYS A 194 9.43 18.20 10.93
C CYS A 194 8.68 18.59 9.64
N PRO A 195 9.39 18.95 8.57
CA PRO A 195 8.80 19.42 7.32
C PRO A 195 7.95 18.37 6.60
N TYR A 196 8.09 17.11 6.95
CA TYR A 196 7.36 15.99 6.35
C TYR A 196 6.17 15.50 7.20
N LEU A 197 5.83 16.19 8.32
CA LEU A 197 4.68 15.81 9.14
C LEU A 197 3.36 15.75 8.34
N PRO A 198 3.07 16.67 7.40
CA PRO A 198 1.85 16.56 6.58
C PRO A 198 1.77 15.27 5.76
N TYR A 199 2.90 14.72 5.31
CA TYR A 199 2.95 13.42 4.65
C TYR A 199 2.70 12.27 5.63
N ILE A 200 3.22 12.33 6.85
CA ILE A 200 2.92 11.32 7.88
C ILE A 200 1.41 11.29 8.17
N VAL A 201 0.78 12.45 8.34
CA VAL A 201 -0.67 12.50 8.65
C VAL A 201 -1.57 12.25 7.43
N SER A 202 -1.00 12.09 6.23
CA SER A 202 -1.71 11.56 5.07
C SER A 202 -1.75 10.03 5.05
N PHE A 203 -0.95 9.35 5.88
CA PHE A 203 -0.94 7.90 5.96
C PHE A 203 -2.20 7.37 6.67
N ILE A 204 -2.63 6.16 6.27
CA ILE A 204 -3.91 5.58 6.69
C ILE A 204 -4.11 5.50 8.20
N THR A 205 -3.03 5.33 8.98
CA THR A 205 -3.10 5.25 10.45
C THR A 205 -3.44 6.59 11.13
N SER A 206 -3.46 7.69 10.36
CA SER A 206 -3.95 9.00 10.81
C SER A 206 -5.45 9.18 10.65
N SER A 207 -6.18 8.16 10.22
CA SER A 207 -7.63 8.23 10.07
C SER A 207 -8.31 8.46 11.43
N PRO A 208 -9.30 9.36 11.51
CA PRO A 208 -10.06 9.56 12.73
C PRO A 208 -10.98 8.37 12.99
N VAL A 209 -11.26 8.07 14.25
CA VAL A 209 -12.21 7.05 14.68
C VAL A 209 -13.30 7.66 15.55
N PRO A 210 -14.57 7.23 15.41
CA PRO A 210 -15.70 7.81 16.14
C PRO A 210 -15.67 7.35 17.60
N ARG A 211 -15.17 8.22 18.50
CA ARG A 211 -14.99 7.92 19.93
C ARG A 211 -16.22 7.27 20.57
N TRP A 212 -17.42 7.81 20.30
CA TRP A 212 -18.66 7.31 20.90
C TRP A 212 -19.03 5.88 20.45
N GLN A 213 -18.61 5.50 19.24
CA GLN A 213 -18.80 4.12 18.76
C GLN A 213 -17.77 3.18 19.38
N VAL A 214 -16.51 3.61 19.42
CA VAL A 214 -15.44 2.86 20.07
C VAL A 214 -15.76 2.61 21.55
N GLU A 215 -16.17 3.63 22.30
CA GLU A 215 -16.53 3.53 23.73
C GLU A 215 -17.76 2.65 23.96
N LYS A 216 -18.74 2.69 23.04
CA LYS A 216 -19.98 1.95 23.17
C LYS A 216 -19.87 0.48 22.78
N PHE A 217 -19.14 0.18 21.70
CA PHE A 217 -19.15 -1.15 21.09
C PHE A 217 -17.80 -1.88 21.19
N GLY A 218 -16.74 -1.23 21.67
CA GLY A 218 -15.42 -1.83 21.82
C GLY A 218 -14.90 -2.36 20.47
N ALA A 219 -14.42 -3.60 20.44
CA ALA A 219 -13.84 -4.20 19.23
C ALA A 219 -14.83 -4.37 18.07
N THR A 220 -16.13 -4.29 18.29
CA THR A 220 -17.16 -4.49 17.26
C THR A 220 -17.68 -3.18 16.65
N TRP A 221 -17.05 -2.04 16.95
CA TRP A 221 -17.50 -0.75 16.45
C TRP A 221 -17.38 -0.62 14.92
N THR A 222 -16.57 -1.47 14.26
CA THR A 222 -16.41 -1.51 12.80
C THR A 222 -17.34 -2.50 12.10
N GLU A 223 -18.19 -3.22 12.83
CA GLU A 223 -19.24 -4.02 12.20
C GLU A 223 -20.27 -3.11 11.51
N PRO A 224 -20.89 -3.52 10.38
CA PRO A 224 -21.73 -2.64 9.57
C PRO A 224 -22.81 -1.87 10.35
N GLU A 225 -23.42 -2.50 11.36
CA GLU A 225 -24.46 -1.89 12.19
C GLU A 225 -23.96 -0.80 13.13
N HIS A 226 -22.63 -0.78 13.38
CA HIS A 226 -21.99 0.13 14.32
C HIS A 226 -21.02 1.10 13.66
N CYS A 227 -20.56 0.76 12.44
CA CYS A 227 -19.55 1.53 11.73
C CYS A 227 -20.08 2.89 11.31
N VAL A 228 -19.42 3.93 11.79
CA VAL A 228 -19.69 5.33 11.42
C VAL A 228 -18.44 5.87 10.72
N SER A 229 -18.58 6.29 9.48
CA SER A 229 -17.53 6.81 8.61
C SER A 229 -17.58 8.34 8.49
N ASN A 230 -16.50 8.95 8.00
CA ASN A 230 -16.45 10.39 7.73
C ASN A 230 -15.97 10.72 6.31
N PHE A 231 -16.01 9.73 5.40
CA PHE A 231 -15.53 9.92 4.03
C PHE A 231 -16.64 9.65 3.00
N THR A 232 -16.26 9.66 1.71
CA THR A 232 -17.20 9.57 0.58
C THR A 232 -17.99 8.25 0.52
N TYR A 233 -17.51 7.20 1.18
CA TYR A 233 -18.23 5.94 1.32
C TYR A 233 -18.43 5.57 2.79
N ARG A 234 -19.48 4.77 3.03
CA ARG A 234 -19.76 4.11 4.31
C ARG A 234 -19.85 2.59 4.11
N LEU A 235 -19.46 1.82 5.12
CA LEU A 235 -19.64 0.37 5.12
C LEU A 235 -21.13 0.05 5.20
N ALA A 236 -21.67 -0.58 4.16
CA ALA A 236 -23.07 -0.98 4.07
C ALA A 236 -23.27 -2.44 4.47
N GLU A 237 -22.33 -3.32 4.10
CA GLU A 237 -22.44 -4.75 4.36
C GLU A 237 -21.04 -5.38 4.50
N TRP A 238 -20.92 -6.39 5.36
CA TRP A 238 -19.74 -7.24 5.47
C TRP A 238 -20.19 -8.68 5.67
N LYS A 239 -20.00 -9.50 4.64
CA LYS A 239 -20.24 -10.93 4.66
C LYS A 239 -18.94 -11.67 4.88
N THR A 240 -18.69 -12.11 6.09
CA THR A 240 -17.49 -12.85 6.47
C THR A 240 -17.18 -13.98 5.47
N GLY A 241 -15.93 -14.01 4.98
CA GLY A 241 -15.45 -14.99 4.00
C GLY A 241 -15.95 -14.77 2.57
N SER A 242 -16.73 -13.73 2.27
CA SER A 242 -17.28 -13.44 0.95
C SER A 242 -16.87 -12.07 0.43
N ASP A 243 -17.46 -11.01 0.97
CA ASP A 243 -17.29 -9.65 0.47
C ASP A 243 -17.64 -8.57 1.50
N MET A 244 -17.15 -7.34 1.24
CA MET A 244 -17.61 -6.10 1.85
C MET A 244 -18.19 -5.19 0.78
N THR A 245 -19.27 -4.48 1.09
CA THR A 245 -19.85 -3.46 0.21
C THR A 245 -19.81 -2.10 0.89
N PHE A 246 -19.24 -1.14 0.18
CA PHE A 246 -19.23 0.27 0.54
C PHE A 246 -20.18 1.02 -0.40
N THR A 247 -21.04 1.90 0.16
CA THR A 247 -21.98 2.74 -0.60
C THR A 247 -21.68 4.21 -0.34
N LEU A 248 -22.03 5.08 -1.29
CA LEU A 248 -21.87 6.53 -1.12
C LEU A 248 -22.52 7.02 0.18
N ASP A 249 -21.83 7.92 0.88
CA ASP A 249 -22.36 8.57 2.08
C ASP A 249 -23.04 9.90 1.70
N PRO A 250 -24.39 10.01 1.88
CA PRO A 250 -25.10 11.24 1.57
C PRO A 250 -24.73 12.42 2.48
N ASN A 251 -24.10 12.16 3.63
CA ASN A 251 -23.65 13.20 4.56
C ASN A 251 -22.28 13.76 4.20
N TYR A 252 -21.53 13.07 3.32
CA TYR A 252 -20.22 13.56 2.93
C TYR A 252 -20.33 14.81 2.04
N ASN A 253 -19.77 15.91 2.50
CA ASN A 253 -19.77 17.21 1.81
C ASN A 253 -18.37 17.72 1.46
N GLY A 254 -17.35 16.86 1.58
CA GLY A 254 -15.96 17.20 1.27
C GLY A 254 -15.63 17.27 -0.22
N PRO A 255 -14.36 17.58 -0.56
CA PRO A 255 -13.92 17.78 -1.94
C PRO A 255 -13.83 16.48 -2.76
N HIS A 256 -13.79 15.33 -2.10
CA HIS A 256 -13.53 14.03 -2.75
C HIS A 256 -14.80 13.19 -2.89
N LYS A 257 -15.89 13.79 -3.37
CA LYS A 257 -17.13 13.05 -3.69
C LYS A 257 -16.87 12.07 -4.82
N ALA A 258 -17.16 10.79 -4.62
CA ALA A 258 -16.93 9.77 -5.63
C ALA A 258 -18.05 9.71 -6.69
N LEU A 259 -17.75 9.12 -7.86
CA LEU A 259 -18.69 8.91 -8.95
C LEU A 259 -19.43 7.58 -8.86
N LEU A 260 -18.71 6.50 -8.46
CA LEU A 260 -19.28 5.18 -8.31
C LEU A 260 -20.27 5.12 -7.13
N GLU A 261 -21.41 4.44 -7.30
CA GLU A 261 -22.39 4.23 -6.24
C GLU A 261 -21.93 3.20 -5.20
N GLU A 262 -21.22 2.16 -5.67
CA GLU A 262 -20.80 1.06 -4.81
C GLU A 262 -19.36 0.62 -5.12
N ILE A 263 -18.64 0.26 -4.07
CA ILE A 263 -17.38 -0.49 -4.14
C ILE A 263 -17.58 -1.83 -3.44
N ILE A 264 -17.34 -2.92 -4.16
CA ILE A 264 -17.50 -4.29 -3.64
C ILE A 264 -16.13 -4.94 -3.59
N VAL A 265 -15.66 -5.21 -2.37
CA VAL A 265 -14.40 -5.90 -2.10
C VAL A 265 -14.70 -7.39 -1.93
N LYS A 266 -14.37 -8.19 -2.93
CA LYS A 266 -14.48 -9.66 -2.84
C LYS A 266 -13.26 -10.24 -2.14
N PHE A 267 -13.48 -11.14 -1.19
CA PHE A 267 -12.36 -11.69 -0.43
C PHE A 267 -11.64 -12.81 -1.15
N ILE A 268 -10.32 -12.70 -1.17
CA ILE A 268 -9.44 -13.74 -1.68
C ILE A 268 -9.20 -14.75 -0.56
N GLY A 269 -9.50 -16.02 -0.82
CA GLY A 269 -9.12 -17.11 0.08
C GLY A 269 -7.61 -17.36 0.13
N ALA A 270 -7.20 -18.37 0.86
CA ALA A 270 -5.78 -18.75 1.03
C ALA A 270 -5.09 -19.12 -0.30
N GLN A 271 -5.86 -19.55 -1.30
CA GLN A 271 -5.36 -19.79 -2.66
C GLN A 271 -5.90 -18.70 -3.59
N ARG A 272 -5.00 -18.07 -4.34
CA ARG A 272 -5.40 -17.09 -5.36
C ARG A 272 -6.09 -17.81 -6.51
N PRO A 273 -7.25 -17.34 -6.97
CA PRO A 273 -8.02 -18.01 -8.03
C PRO A 273 -7.44 -17.80 -9.45
N GLY A 274 -6.29 -17.11 -9.58
CA GLY A 274 -5.77 -16.67 -10.87
C GLY A 274 -6.67 -15.62 -11.52
N THR A 275 -6.64 -15.52 -12.85
CA THR A 275 -7.39 -14.50 -13.60
C THR A 275 -8.87 -14.86 -13.84
N LEU A 276 -9.32 -16.06 -13.47
CA LEU A 276 -10.69 -16.53 -13.75
C LEU A 276 -11.82 -15.60 -13.27
N PRO A 277 -11.78 -15.02 -12.06
CA PRO A 277 -12.83 -14.08 -11.63
C PRO A 277 -12.91 -12.84 -12.51
N TYR A 278 -11.78 -12.38 -13.03
CA TYR A 278 -11.73 -11.27 -13.98
C TYR A 278 -12.30 -11.67 -15.35
N GLU A 279 -11.89 -12.82 -15.87
CA GLU A 279 -12.37 -13.33 -17.16
C GLU A 279 -13.89 -13.57 -17.13
N ASN A 280 -14.42 -14.10 -16.03
CA ASN A 280 -15.85 -14.32 -15.81
C ASN A 280 -16.66 -13.04 -15.52
N GLY A 281 -16.00 -11.86 -15.42
CA GLY A 281 -16.68 -10.60 -15.09
C GLY A 281 -17.16 -10.51 -13.65
N GLU A 282 -16.58 -11.29 -12.74
CA GLU A 282 -16.87 -11.22 -11.31
C GLU A 282 -16.18 -10.03 -10.64
N VAL A 283 -15.06 -9.57 -11.21
CA VAL A 283 -14.31 -8.38 -10.82
C VAL A 283 -13.93 -7.54 -12.03
N ASP A 284 -13.73 -6.24 -11.82
CA ASP A 284 -13.49 -5.24 -12.85
C ASP A 284 -12.00 -4.89 -12.99
N ALA A 285 -11.21 -5.24 -11.99
CA ALA A 285 -9.76 -5.14 -12.00
C ALA A 285 -9.11 -6.33 -11.29
N TYR A 286 -7.92 -6.73 -11.73
CA TYR A 286 -7.16 -7.83 -11.16
C TYR A 286 -5.65 -7.58 -11.24
N ARG A 287 -4.97 -7.60 -10.10
CA ARG A 287 -3.50 -7.49 -10.04
C ARG A 287 -2.87 -8.84 -10.41
N LEU A 288 -2.09 -8.85 -11.49
CA LEU A 288 -1.44 -10.05 -12.00
C LEU A 288 -0.27 -10.51 -11.11
N ASP A 289 -0.22 -11.81 -10.90
CA ASP A 289 0.97 -12.48 -10.37
C ASP A 289 1.92 -12.89 -11.53
N PRO A 290 3.22 -13.08 -11.28
CA PRO A 290 4.16 -13.53 -12.29
C PRO A 290 3.74 -14.82 -13.01
N ILE A 291 3.04 -15.73 -12.30
CA ILE A 291 2.57 -17.00 -12.87
C ILE A 291 1.47 -16.77 -13.92
N ASP A 292 0.58 -15.82 -13.69
CA ASP A 292 -0.53 -15.51 -14.61
C ASP A 292 -0.08 -14.65 -15.78
N TYR A 293 0.98 -13.86 -15.60
CA TYR A 293 1.41 -12.85 -16.56
C TYR A 293 1.81 -13.45 -17.91
N GLU A 294 2.59 -14.56 -17.93
CA GLU A 294 2.98 -15.22 -19.17
C GLU A 294 1.78 -15.73 -19.99
N ARG A 295 0.77 -16.26 -19.31
CA ARG A 295 -0.47 -16.70 -19.96
C ARG A 295 -1.25 -15.53 -20.54
N VAL A 296 -1.35 -14.43 -19.78
CA VAL A 296 -2.06 -13.21 -20.21
C VAL A 296 -1.40 -12.57 -21.43
N LEU A 297 -0.07 -12.59 -21.52
CA LEU A 297 0.66 -12.09 -22.69
C LEU A 297 0.38 -12.89 -23.98
N GLN A 298 -0.11 -14.13 -23.88
CA GLN A 298 -0.46 -14.98 -25.02
C GLN A 298 -1.94 -14.86 -25.42
N ASP A 299 -2.75 -14.17 -24.63
CA ASP A 299 -4.18 -13.94 -24.90
C ASP A 299 -4.37 -12.60 -25.62
N GLU A 300 -4.89 -12.64 -26.86
CA GLU A 300 -5.04 -11.45 -27.71
C GLU A 300 -5.97 -10.37 -27.13
N GLN A 301 -6.93 -10.75 -26.31
CA GLN A 301 -7.86 -9.83 -25.65
C GLN A 301 -7.25 -9.31 -24.33
N LEU A 302 -6.83 -10.20 -23.44
CA LEU A 302 -6.35 -9.83 -22.11
C LEU A 302 -5.10 -8.94 -22.18
N VAL A 303 -4.22 -9.15 -23.18
CA VAL A 303 -3.02 -8.32 -23.35
C VAL A 303 -3.34 -6.84 -23.59
N GLN A 304 -4.50 -6.52 -24.20
CA GLN A 304 -4.95 -5.14 -24.43
C GLN A 304 -5.51 -4.48 -23.15
N GLU A 305 -5.85 -5.28 -22.15
CA GLU A 305 -6.41 -4.83 -20.87
C GLU A 305 -5.33 -4.66 -19.79
N ILE A 306 -4.05 -4.88 -20.14
CA ILE A 306 -2.91 -4.73 -19.23
C ILE A 306 -2.59 -3.25 -19.02
N HIS A 307 -2.51 -2.86 -17.74
CA HIS A 307 -1.97 -1.58 -17.29
C HIS A 307 -0.76 -1.82 -16.39
N ARG A 308 0.31 -1.07 -16.64
CA ARG A 308 1.58 -1.20 -15.91
C ARG A 308 1.95 0.14 -15.28
N MET A 309 2.35 0.10 -14.01
CA MET A 309 2.74 1.28 -13.26
C MET A 309 3.87 0.96 -12.28
N PRO A 310 4.87 1.84 -12.13
CA PRO A 310 5.90 1.68 -11.11
C PRO A 310 5.26 1.67 -9.71
N GLU A 311 5.75 0.81 -8.85
CA GLU A 311 5.40 0.83 -7.43
C GLU A 311 6.53 1.51 -6.65
N PHE A 312 6.19 2.37 -5.69
CA PHE A 312 7.18 2.97 -4.80
C PHE A 312 7.65 1.95 -3.75
N THR A 313 8.35 0.96 -4.27
CA THR A 313 8.81 -0.21 -3.53
C THR A 313 10.21 -0.57 -4.00
N THR A 314 11.07 -1.01 -3.08
CA THR A 314 12.43 -1.42 -3.42
C THR A 314 12.77 -2.76 -2.78
N TRP A 315 13.25 -3.68 -3.61
CA TRP A 315 13.83 -4.95 -3.20
C TRP A 315 15.34 -4.82 -3.11
N TYR A 316 15.93 -5.27 -2.01
CA TYR A 316 17.35 -5.12 -1.73
C TYR A 316 17.89 -6.26 -0.88
N LEU A 317 19.21 -6.48 -0.97
CA LEU A 317 19.96 -7.28 -0.01
C LEU A 317 20.46 -6.39 1.12
N PHE A 318 20.45 -6.93 2.32
CA PHE A 318 21.09 -6.35 3.50
C PHE A 318 22.06 -7.36 4.11
N PHE A 319 22.97 -6.88 4.92
CA PHE A 319 24.08 -7.65 5.49
C PHE A 319 24.23 -7.35 6.98
N GLN A 320 24.83 -8.30 7.68
CA GLN A 320 25.36 -8.09 9.02
C GLN A 320 26.75 -7.43 8.91
N THR A 321 26.77 -6.09 8.80
CA THR A 321 27.94 -5.32 8.38
C THR A 321 29.03 -5.19 9.44
N ARG A 322 28.83 -5.69 10.65
CA ARG A 322 29.82 -5.66 11.75
C ARG A 322 30.41 -7.02 12.06
N GLN A 323 30.15 -8.02 11.24
CA GLN A 323 30.69 -9.37 11.40
C GLN A 323 31.26 -9.89 10.07
N PRO A 324 32.36 -10.67 10.13
CA PRO A 324 32.89 -11.35 8.95
C PRO A 324 31.85 -12.28 8.30
N PRO A 325 31.83 -12.38 6.98
CA PRO A 325 32.72 -11.69 6.04
C PRO A 325 32.21 -10.30 5.63
N PHE A 326 31.01 -9.89 6.05
CA PHE A 326 30.33 -8.69 5.54
C PHE A 326 30.75 -7.39 6.24
N ASP A 327 31.66 -7.42 7.20
CA ASP A 327 32.33 -6.24 7.77
C ASP A 327 33.31 -5.60 6.78
N ASP A 328 33.77 -6.35 5.78
CA ASP A 328 34.58 -5.82 4.67
C ASP A 328 33.67 -5.26 3.56
N ALA A 329 33.71 -3.94 3.34
CA ALA A 329 32.92 -3.28 2.30
C ALA A 329 33.22 -3.81 0.90
N ARG A 330 34.48 -4.26 0.62
CA ARG A 330 34.85 -4.82 -0.69
C ARG A 330 34.02 -6.06 -1.04
N ILE A 331 33.69 -6.89 -0.05
CA ILE A 331 32.84 -8.07 -0.26
C ILE A 331 31.42 -7.65 -0.63
N ARG A 332 30.85 -6.68 0.07
CA ARG A 332 29.52 -6.17 -0.22
C ARG A 332 29.45 -5.48 -1.60
N GLN A 333 30.49 -4.71 -1.93
CA GLN A 333 30.65 -4.09 -3.26
C GLN A 333 30.82 -5.14 -4.37
N ALA A 334 31.56 -6.23 -4.12
CA ALA A 334 31.68 -7.34 -5.06
C ALA A 334 30.33 -8.01 -5.32
N ILE A 335 29.54 -8.26 -4.27
CA ILE A 335 28.19 -8.80 -4.38
C ILE A 335 27.30 -7.84 -5.20
N ALA A 336 27.36 -6.53 -4.95
CA ALA A 336 26.58 -5.55 -5.69
C ALA A 336 26.87 -5.56 -7.20
N ARG A 337 28.16 -5.73 -7.58
CA ARG A 337 28.63 -5.75 -8.97
C ARG A 337 28.48 -7.12 -9.65
N ALA A 338 28.28 -8.19 -8.88
CA ALA A 338 28.06 -9.53 -9.41
C ALA A 338 26.61 -9.79 -9.87
N ILE A 339 25.68 -8.91 -9.52
CA ILE A 339 24.26 -9.08 -9.83
C ILE A 339 23.88 -8.31 -11.10
N ASP A 340 23.53 -9.06 -12.15
CA ASP A 340 22.95 -8.49 -13.38
C ASP A 340 21.47 -8.15 -13.18
N ARG A 341 21.22 -6.91 -12.79
CA ARG A 341 19.87 -6.39 -12.53
C ARG A 341 19.00 -6.33 -13.78
N SER A 342 19.63 -6.18 -14.96
CA SER A 342 18.91 -6.19 -16.23
C SER A 342 18.33 -7.57 -16.48
N THR A 343 19.17 -8.61 -16.44
CA THR A 343 18.72 -9.99 -16.58
C THR A 343 17.71 -10.38 -15.49
N LEU A 344 17.95 -9.94 -14.24
CA LEU A 344 17.00 -10.19 -13.14
C LEU A 344 15.62 -9.59 -13.43
N SER A 345 15.55 -8.35 -13.93
CA SER A 345 14.29 -7.65 -14.16
C SER A 345 13.59 -8.13 -15.44
N THR A 346 14.31 -8.25 -16.55
CA THR A 346 13.70 -8.53 -17.86
C THR A 346 13.48 -10.02 -18.12
N THR A 347 14.45 -10.88 -17.74
CA THR A 347 14.38 -12.31 -18.05
C THR A 347 13.79 -13.12 -16.89
N VAL A 348 14.30 -12.88 -15.67
CA VAL A 348 13.90 -13.68 -14.51
C VAL A 348 12.52 -13.27 -13.99
N LEU A 349 12.24 -11.97 -13.98
CA LEU A 349 10.96 -11.40 -13.52
C LEU A 349 10.03 -10.99 -14.67
N ASN A 350 10.32 -11.39 -15.92
CA ASN A 350 9.46 -11.17 -17.10
C ASN A 350 9.01 -9.70 -17.25
N ASP A 351 9.92 -8.73 -17.10
CA ASP A 351 9.61 -7.29 -17.11
C ASP A 351 8.62 -6.81 -16.02
N LEU A 352 8.32 -7.63 -15.01
CA LEU A 352 7.51 -7.19 -13.85
C LEU A 352 8.31 -6.37 -12.82
N ALA A 353 9.50 -5.95 -13.19
CA ALA A 353 10.38 -5.11 -12.39
C ALA A 353 11.25 -4.23 -13.28
N ILE A 354 11.78 -3.17 -12.70
CA ILE A 354 12.85 -2.33 -13.28
C ILE A 354 14.11 -2.42 -12.41
N PRO A 355 15.32 -2.38 -13.01
CA PRO A 355 16.57 -2.44 -12.25
C PRO A 355 16.68 -1.33 -11.22
N ALA A 356 17.00 -1.67 -9.95
CA ALA A 356 17.23 -0.70 -8.89
C ALA A 356 18.71 -0.44 -8.65
N TYR A 357 19.06 0.85 -8.50
CA TYR A 357 20.38 1.33 -8.13
C TYR A 357 20.32 2.28 -6.92
N SER A 358 19.15 2.44 -6.35
CA SER A 358 18.84 3.34 -5.23
C SER A 358 17.75 2.73 -4.35
N MET A 359 17.66 3.21 -3.11
CA MET A 359 16.53 2.89 -2.24
C MET A 359 15.26 3.61 -2.70
N LEU A 360 15.40 4.85 -3.17
CA LEU A 360 14.28 5.63 -3.71
C LEU A 360 13.99 5.17 -5.15
N PRO A 361 12.74 4.76 -5.48
CA PRO A 361 12.37 4.35 -6.83
C PRO A 361 12.17 5.55 -7.77
N PRO A 362 12.21 5.34 -9.11
CA PRO A 362 11.94 6.40 -10.08
C PRO A 362 10.57 7.05 -9.87
N GLY A 363 10.55 8.39 -9.89
CA GLY A 363 9.34 9.20 -9.62
C GLY A 363 9.08 9.49 -8.14
N PHE A 364 9.83 8.85 -7.24
CA PHE A 364 9.75 9.17 -5.81
C PHE A 364 10.40 10.54 -5.54
N PRO A 365 9.86 11.38 -4.64
CA PRO A 365 10.49 12.64 -4.26
C PRO A 365 11.95 12.45 -3.83
N GLY A 366 12.86 13.25 -4.39
CA GLY A 366 14.28 13.15 -4.08
C GLY A 366 15.06 12.03 -4.82
N TYR A 367 14.41 11.29 -5.73
CA TYR A 367 15.10 10.28 -6.55
C TYR A 367 16.32 10.85 -7.27
N SER A 368 17.49 10.21 -7.11
CA SER A 368 18.76 10.70 -7.63
C SER A 368 19.74 9.57 -8.04
N ALA A 369 19.23 8.38 -8.34
CA ALA A 369 20.03 7.17 -8.60
C ALA A 369 21.12 7.33 -9.66
N ASP A 370 20.92 8.17 -10.68
CA ASP A 370 21.92 8.40 -11.74
C ASP A 370 23.25 8.95 -11.21
N GLN A 371 23.25 9.62 -10.05
CA GLN A 371 24.45 10.19 -9.44
C GLN A 371 25.39 9.12 -8.86
N PHE A 372 24.88 7.93 -8.53
CA PHE A 372 25.65 6.85 -7.89
C PHE A 372 25.38 5.45 -8.48
N ARG A 373 24.65 5.39 -9.57
CA ARG A 373 24.34 4.14 -10.29
C ARG A 373 25.58 3.30 -10.60
N ALA A 374 26.69 3.96 -10.97
CA ALA A 374 27.95 3.29 -11.31
C ALA A 374 28.54 2.48 -10.15
N SER A 375 28.26 2.82 -8.88
CA SER A 375 28.78 2.11 -7.71
C SER A 375 28.24 0.69 -7.60
N GLN A 376 27.01 0.44 -8.08
CA GLN A 376 26.34 -0.86 -8.04
C GLN A 376 26.04 -1.44 -9.45
N ALA A 377 26.59 -0.86 -10.52
CA ALA A 377 26.44 -1.39 -11.86
C ALA A 377 27.05 -2.80 -11.97
N TYR A 378 26.45 -3.65 -12.80
CA TYR A 378 26.97 -4.99 -13.09
C TYR A 378 28.35 -4.89 -13.73
N ASP A 379 29.37 -5.45 -13.07
CA ASP A 379 30.75 -5.50 -13.51
C ASP A 379 31.41 -6.75 -12.90
N PRO A 380 31.30 -7.91 -13.58
CA PRO A 380 31.79 -9.16 -13.05
C PRO A 380 33.30 -9.22 -12.87
N ASP A 381 34.07 -8.45 -13.66
CA ASP A 381 35.53 -8.43 -13.54
C ASP A 381 35.97 -7.63 -12.31
N GLU A 382 35.38 -6.47 -12.09
CA GLU A 382 35.59 -5.69 -10.87
C GLU A 382 35.09 -6.44 -9.62
N ALA A 383 33.95 -7.16 -9.72
CA ALA A 383 33.46 -7.99 -8.63
C ALA A 383 34.46 -9.07 -8.22
N ARG A 384 35.07 -9.79 -9.19
CA ARG A 384 36.10 -10.80 -8.92
C ARG A 384 37.37 -10.17 -8.35
N ARG A 385 37.78 -8.99 -8.86
CA ARG A 385 38.94 -8.25 -8.34
C ARG A 385 38.73 -7.90 -6.86
N LEU A 386 37.60 -7.34 -6.49
CA LEU A 386 37.30 -6.96 -5.11
C LEU A 386 37.25 -8.19 -4.18
N MET A 387 36.68 -9.31 -4.63
CA MET A 387 36.70 -10.57 -3.85
C MET A 387 38.13 -11.10 -3.64
N ALA A 388 38.99 -11.03 -4.67
CA ALA A 388 40.38 -11.46 -4.54
C ALA A 388 41.17 -10.57 -3.58
N GLU A 389 40.98 -9.25 -3.63
CA GLU A 389 41.60 -8.29 -2.71
C GLU A 389 41.10 -8.43 -1.26
N ALA A 390 39.86 -8.90 -1.07
CA ALA A 390 39.31 -9.27 0.23
C ALA A 390 39.80 -10.64 0.74
N GLY A 391 40.65 -11.35 -0.04
CA GLY A 391 41.23 -12.63 0.34
C GLY A 391 40.51 -13.88 -0.13
N TYR A 392 39.51 -13.75 -1.01
CA TYR A 392 38.66 -14.86 -1.50
C TYR A 392 38.68 -14.98 -3.04
N PRO A 393 39.88 -15.18 -3.67
CA PRO A 393 39.95 -15.30 -5.12
C PRO A 393 39.13 -16.50 -5.62
N GLU A 394 38.22 -16.26 -6.59
CA GLU A 394 37.28 -17.27 -7.10
C GLU A 394 36.40 -17.94 -6.01
N GLY A 395 36.11 -17.20 -4.96
CA GLY A 395 35.35 -17.70 -3.82
C GLY A 395 36.10 -18.65 -2.88
N ARG A 396 37.35 -18.96 -3.15
CA ARG A 396 38.14 -19.91 -2.34
C ARG A 396 38.29 -19.43 -0.89
N GLY A 397 37.85 -20.24 0.04
CA GLY A 397 37.90 -19.95 1.47
C GLY A 397 36.78 -19.05 1.99
N PHE A 398 35.87 -18.60 1.11
CA PHE A 398 34.69 -17.85 1.57
C PHE A 398 33.87 -18.71 2.52
N PRO A 399 33.44 -18.18 3.68
CA PRO A 399 32.70 -18.97 4.65
C PRO A 399 31.33 -19.38 4.09
N LYS A 400 30.86 -20.58 4.47
CA LYS A 400 29.47 -20.96 4.18
C LYS A 400 28.55 -19.94 4.82
N THR A 401 27.66 -19.38 4.03
CA THR A 401 26.72 -18.37 4.50
C THR A 401 25.32 -18.63 3.94
N GLU A 402 24.34 -18.01 4.57
CA GLU A 402 22.94 -18.18 4.25
C GLU A 402 22.36 -16.90 3.61
N LEU A 403 21.51 -17.05 2.61
CA LEU A 403 20.60 -16.01 2.12
C LEU A 403 19.22 -16.26 2.75
N TRP A 404 18.82 -15.40 3.67
CA TRP A 404 17.53 -15.51 4.33
C TRP A 404 16.44 -14.81 3.53
N LEU A 405 15.33 -15.53 3.32
CA LEU A 405 14.15 -15.06 2.63
C LEU A 405 12.92 -15.25 3.53
N ARG A 406 12.03 -14.27 3.53
CA ARG A 406 10.72 -14.47 4.12
C ARG A 406 9.89 -15.39 3.21
N VAL A 407 9.18 -16.34 3.80
CA VAL A 407 8.07 -17.00 3.11
C VAL A 407 7.07 -15.89 2.78
N ALA A 408 6.90 -15.62 1.50
CA ALA A 408 6.02 -14.58 0.99
C ALA A 408 4.83 -15.21 0.29
N ASP A 409 3.75 -14.46 0.23
CA ASP A 409 2.52 -14.85 -0.47
C ASP A 409 2.68 -14.83 -2.01
N THR A 410 3.78 -14.24 -2.51
CA THR A 410 4.10 -14.16 -3.95
C THR A 410 5.37 -14.94 -4.26
N GLY A 411 5.44 -15.53 -5.44
CA GLY A 411 6.61 -16.27 -5.93
C GLY A 411 7.89 -15.42 -6.12
N ILE A 412 7.77 -14.09 -6.13
CA ILE A 412 8.87 -13.15 -6.40
C ILE A 412 10.06 -13.38 -5.46
N ASN A 413 9.82 -13.54 -4.15
CA ASN A 413 10.88 -13.78 -3.16
C ASN A 413 11.74 -15.00 -3.55
N ARG A 414 11.09 -16.09 -3.91
CA ARG A 414 11.79 -17.34 -4.27
C ARG A 414 12.54 -17.18 -5.58
N ILE A 415 11.87 -16.69 -6.61
CA ILE A 415 12.43 -16.54 -7.96
C ILE A 415 13.65 -15.61 -7.92
N ALA A 416 13.53 -14.44 -7.31
CA ALA A 416 14.63 -13.47 -7.20
C ALA A 416 15.77 -13.99 -6.32
N GLY A 417 15.47 -14.65 -5.20
CA GLY A 417 16.48 -15.22 -4.31
C GLY A 417 17.30 -16.34 -4.97
N GLU A 418 16.65 -17.24 -5.70
CA GLU A 418 17.31 -18.31 -6.47
C GLU A 418 18.18 -17.72 -7.60
N ALA A 419 17.71 -16.67 -8.28
CA ALA A 419 18.49 -15.98 -9.30
C ALA A 419 19.73 -15.28 -8.71
N VAL A 420 19.59 -14.57 -7.60
CA VAL A 420 20.71 -13.95 -6.89
C VAL A 420 21.73 -15.01 -6.46
N GLN A 421 21.28 -16.12 -5.89
CA GLN A 421 22.16 -17.26 -5.53
C GLN A 421 22.97 -17.76 -6.75
N ALA A 422 22.28 -17.97 -7.88
CA ALA A 422 22.94 -18.43 -9.11
C ALA A 422 23.98 -17.42 -9.63
N MET A 423 23.64 -16.13 -9.72
CA MET A 423 24.53 -15.07 -10.17
C MET A 423 25.78 -14.95 -9.31
N LEU A 424 25.63 -15.02 -7.98
CA LEU A 424 26.77 -14.95 -7.06
C LEU A 424 27.67 -16.19 -7.15
N ARG A 425 27.10 -17.38 -7.35
CA ARG A 425 27.89 -18.60 -7.60
C ARG A 425 28.66 -18.52 -8.91
N GLU A 426 28.02 -18.09 -10.00
CA GLU A 426 28.65 -18.00 -11.32
C GLU A 426 29.73 -16.92 -11.39
N THR A 427 29.49 -15.77 -10.78
CA THR A 427 30.40 -14.63 -10.88
C THR A 427 31.52 -14.69 -9.84
N LEU A 428 31.22 -15.03 -8.59
CA LEU A 428 32.16 -14.95 -7.47
C LEU A 428 32.63 -16.31 -6.94
N GLY A 429 32.01 -17.42 -7.39
CA GLY A 429 32.30 -18.76 -6.87
C GLY A 429 31.88 -18.98 -5.42
N ILE A 430 30.97 -18.15 -4.88
CA ILE A 430 30.47 -18.33 -3.51
C ILE A 430 29.20 -19.17 -3.51
N GLU A 431 29.08 -20.07 -2.53
CA GLU A 431 27.90 -20.87 -2.34
C GLU A 431 27.09 -20.33 -1.17
N LEU A 432 25.81 -20.04 -1.45
CA LEU A 432 24.83 -19.60 -0.47
C LEU A 432 23.81 -20.71 -0.25
N GLU A 433 23.42 -20.90 1.01
CA GLU A 433 22.25 -21.72 1.33
C GLU A 433 21.03 -20.81 1.47
N ILE A 434 19.96 -21.07 0.71
CA ILE A 434 18.71 -20.31 0.84
C ILE A 434 17.93 -20.82 2.04
N ARG A 435 17.58 -19.91 2.96
CA ARG A 435 16.82 -20.21 4.16
C ARG A 435 15.50 -19.46 4.18
N TYR A 436 14.41 -20.20 4.02
CA TYR A 436 13.05 -19.63 4.09
C TYR A 436 12.55 -19.59 5.53
N GLN A 437 12.04 -18.43 5.95
CA GLN A 437 11.51 -18.23 7.31
C GLN A 437 10.13 -17.58 7.26
N GLN A 438 9.26 -18.01 8.19
CA GLN A 438 7.98 -17.33 8.42
C GLN A 438 8.23 -15.89 8.86
N ARG A 439 7.32 -14.97 8.47
CA ARG A 439 7.47 -13.51 8.69
C ARG A 439 7.88 -13.17 10.13
N ASN A 440 7.18 -13.70 11.12
CA ASN A 440 7.45 -13.37 12.53
C ASN A 440 8.85 -13.80 12.97
N VAL A 441 9.26 -15.03 12.63
CA VAL A 441 10.60 -15.56 12.94
C VAL A 441 11.68 -14.77 12.20
N PHE A 442 11.44 -14.44 10.93
CA PHE A 442 12.37 -13.61 10.15
C PHE A 442 12.54 -12.24 10.80
N ASN A 443 11.44 -11.56 11.14
CA ASN A 443 11.48 -10.21 11.73
C ASN A 443 12.16 -10.22 13.11
N GLU A 444 11.91 -11.22 13.96
CA GLU A 444 12.59 -11.36 15.24
C GLU A 444 14.11 -11.44 15.05
N ASN A 445 14.58 -12.33 14.16
CA ASN A 445 16.00 -12.48 13.86
C ASN A 445 16.58 -11.21 13.20
N LEU A 446 15.81 -10.52 12.35
CA LEU A 446 16.21 -9.27 11.74
C LEU A 446 16.50 -8.18 12.77
N PHE A 447 15.56 -7.94 13.68
CA PHE A 447 15.73 -6.93 14.74
C PHE A 447 16.86 -7.28 15.72
N GLN A 448 17.14 -8.57 15.91
CA GLN A 448 18.25 -9.04 16.75
C GLN A 448 19.59 -9.13 15.98
N TRP A 449 19.62 -8.69 14.70
CA TRP A 449 20.80 -8.72 13.83
C TRP A 449 21.45 -10.11 13.76
N GLN A 450 20.61 -11.15 13.64
CA GLN A 450 21.05 -12.54 13.55
C GLN A 450 21.08 -13.08 12.13
N ILE A 451 20.65 -12.28 11.14
CA ILE A 451 20.61 -12.65 9.73
C ILE A 451 21.90 -12.18 9.06
N PRO A 452 22.80 -13.09 8.63
CA PRO A 452 24.08 -12.71 8.05
C PRO A 452 23.92 -11.95 6.73
N MET A 453 23.03 -12.44 5.84
CA MET A 453 22.59 -11.80 4.62
C MET A 453 21.13 -12.15 4.37
N GLY A 454 20.34 -11.17 4.01
CA GLY A 454 18.93 -11.39 3.70
C GLY A 454 18.44 -10.51 2.56
N MET A 455 17.32 -10.92 1.97
CA MET A 455 16.60 -10.13 0.98
C MET A 455 15.31 -9.60 1.58
N LEU A 456 15.09 -8.31 1.45
CA LEU A 456 13.89 -7.62 1.93
C LEU A 456 13.28 -6.75 0.85
N VAL A 457 12.02 -6.42 1.09
CA VAL A 457 11.25 -5.42 0.38
C VAL A 457 10.84 -4.32 1.35
N PHE A 458 10.90 -3.10 0.90
CA PHE A 458 10.32 -1.95 1.60
C PHE A 458 9.35 -1.24 0.67
N VAL A 459 8.11 -1.16 1.13
CA VAL A 459 7.03 -0.37 0.53
C VAL A 459 6.98 0.94 1.31
N TYR A 460 6.89 2.08 0.64
CA TYR A 460 6.80 3.36 1.32
C TYR A 460 5.50 3.50 2.12
N ASP A 461 5.57 4.18 3.24
CA ASP A 461 4.40 4.54 4.04
C ASP A 461 3.89 5.93 3.64
N TYR A 462 4.81 6.87 3.38
CA TYR A 462 4.51 8.21 2.86
C TYR A 462 5.63 8.69 1.91
N PRO A 463 5.31 9.55 0.91
CA PRO A 463 6.23 9.89 -0.18
C PRO A 463 7.21 11.00 0.22
N ASP A 464 8.08 10.72 1.18
CA ASP A 464 9.21 11.56 1.56
C ASP A 464 10.44 10.69 1.83
N PRO A 465 11.67 11.10 1.43
CA PRO A 465 12.88 10.31 1.64
C PRO A 465 13.15 9.93 3.09
N SER A 466 12.64 10.70 4.06
CA SER A 466 12.72 10.34 5.49
C SER A 466 12.11 8.98 5.80
N ASN A 467 11.10 8.55 5.03
CA ASN A 467 10.48 7.23 5.17
C ASN A 467 11.45 6.11 4.74
N MET A 468 11.95 6.18 3.51
CA MET A 468 12.75 5.09 2.94
C MET A 468 14.22 5.11 3.40
N LEU A 469 14.78 6.27 3.69
CA LEU A 469 16.16 6.40 4.15
C LEU A 469 16.24 6.58 5.67
N GLY A 470 15.46 7.49 6.23
CA GLY A 470 15.52 7.83 7.65
C GLY A 470 15.03 6.70 8.56
N LEU A 471 13.82 6.23 8.35
CA LEU A 471 13.23 5.16 9.20
C LEU A 471 13.96 3.83 9.04
N LEU A 472 14.46 3.54 7.84
CA LEU A 472 15.00 2.23 7.53
C LEU A 472 16.49 2.12 7.81
N TRP A 473 17.28 3.13 7.43
CA TRP A 473 18.75 3.03 7.37
C TRP A 473 19.51 3.87 8.41
N ARG A 474 18.86 4.88 9.03
CA ARG A 474 19.51 5.61 10.11
C ARG A 474 19.91 4.65 11.21
N SER A 475 21.15 4.81 11.72
CA SER A 475 21.68 3.98 12.80
C SER A 475 20.77 3.97 14.02
N GLN A 476 20.42 2.80 14.48
CA GLN A 476 19.54 2.56 15.64
C GLN A 476 20.12 1.46 16.53
N PRO A 477 19.74 1.38 17.82
CA PRO A 477 20.18 0.31 18.68
C PRO A 477 19.60 -1.05 18.25
N ARG A 478 20.27 -2.12 18.61
CA ARG A 478 19.78 -3.49 18.42
C ARG A 478 18.40 -3.65 19.07
N GLY A 479 17.51 -4.33 18.39
CA GLY A 479 16.11 -4.50 18.78
C GLY A 479 15.17 -3.44 18.22
N CYS A 480 15.69 -2.32 17.73
CA CYS A 480 14.90 -1.23 17.12
C CYS A 480 15.15 -1.12 15.62
N ALA A 481 16.37 -1.41 15.15
CA ALA A 481 16.78 -1.29 13.77
C ALA A 481 16.62 -2.60 12.99
N ARG A 482 16.21 -2.49 11.74
CA ARG A 482 16.16 -3.62 10.81
C ARG A 482 17.56 -4.07 10.36
N HIS A 483 18.53 -3.17 10.36
CA HIS A 483 19.89 -3.42 9.87
C HIS A 483 20.92 -3.03 10.93
N ASP A 484 22.09 -3.69 10.88
CA ASP A 484 23.21 -3.38 11.76
C ASP A 484 24.21 -2.38 11.15
N TRP A 485 23.91 -1.85 9.95
CA TRP A 485 24.75 -0.87 9.26
C TRP A 485 24.76 0.45 10.04
N LEU A 486 25.97 0.94 10.33
CA LEU A 486 26.19 2.17 11.09
C LEU A 486 27.14 3.07 10.30
N HIS A 487 26.74 4.31 10.05
CA HIS A 487 27.58 5.27 9.37
C HIS A 487 27.31 6.70 9.85
N ALA A 488 28.27 7.30 10.58
CA ALA A 488 28.08 8.59 11.25
C ALA A 488 27.78 9.75 10.29
N GLU A 489 28.45 9.81 9.13
CA GLU A 489 28.19 10.86 8.13
C GLU A 489 26.80 10.68 7.48
N PHE A 490 26.37 9.45 7.23
CA PHE A 490 25.03 9.15 6.75
C PHE A 490 23.98 9.66 7.74
N ASP A 491 24.15 9.35 9.03
CA ASP A 491 23.24 9.78 10.09
C ASP A 491 23.18 11.31 10.20
N ASP A 492 24.34 12.01 10.14
CA ASP A 492 24.38 13.50 10.17
C ASP A 492 23.61 14.11 8.98
N LEU A 493 23.80 13.54 7.78
CA LEU A 493 23.10 14.02 6.59
C LEU A 493 21.58 13.84 6.72
N LEU A 494 21.14 12.69 7.24
CA LEU A 494 19.71 12.43 7.47
C LEU A 494 19.14 13.35 8.55
N ASP A 495 19.84 13.54 9.67
CA ASP A 495 19.36 14.40 10.76
C ASP A 495 19.21 15.86 10.30
N ARG A 496 20.14 16.33 9.48
CA ARG A 496 20.05 17.67 8.87
C ARG A 496 18.94 17.75 7.84
N ALA A 497 18.76 16.73 7.00
CA ALA A 497 17.68 16.68 6.02
C ALA A 497 16.31 16.64 6.70
N ASN A 498 16.17 15.87 7.77
CA ASN A 498 14.91 15.70 8.49
C ASN A 498 14.42 17.00 9.17
N THR A 499 15.33 17.92 9.48
CA THR A 499 15.01 19.15 10.21
C THR A 499 15.04 20.42 9.34
N HIS A 500 15.47 20.34 8.08
CA HIS A 500 15.55 21.50 7.19
C HIS A 500 14.22 21.75 6.49
N MET A 501 13.68 22.98 6.54
CA MET A 501 12.36 23.29 5.97
C MET A 501 12.36 23.45 4.44
N ASP A 502 13.50 23.78 3.80
CA ASP A 502 13.60 23.90 2.34
C ASP A 502 13.71 22.52 1.66
N PRO A 503 12.75 22.11 0.82
CA PRO A 503 12.76 20.81 0.15
C PRO A 503 13.99 20.57 -0.75
N ALA A 504 14.49 21.61 -1.44
CA ALA A 504 15.67 21.46 -2.32
C ALA A 504 16.92 21.11 -1.53
N VAL A 505 17.13 21.76 -0.37
CA VAL A 505 18.25 21.46 0.54
C VAL A 505 18.08 20.06 1.13
N ARG A 506 16.85 19.67 1.50
CA ARG A 506 16.55 18.34 2.03
C ARG A 506 16.92 17.26 1.03
N TYR A 507 16.47 17.40 -0.21
CA TYR A 507 16.69 16.39 -1.25
C TYR A 507 18.17 16.26 -1.63
N ASP A 508 18.96 17.36 -1.61
CA ASP A 508 20.43 17.28 -1.78
C ASP A 508 21.07 16.47 -0.64
N LEU A 509 20.68 16.73 0.60
CA LEU A 509 21.21 16.02 1.76
C LEU A 509 20.86 14.53 1.71
N TYR A 510 19.62 14.17 1.35
CA TYR A 510 19.22 12.77 1.17
C TYR A 510 19.97 12.10 0.02
N ALA A 511 20.17 12.77 -1.12
CA ALA A 511 20.93 12.23 -2.24
C ALA A 511 22.39 11.93 -1.85
N ARG A 512 22.99 12.79 -1.03
CA ARG A 512 24.35 12.58 -0.49
C ARG A 512 24.39 11.40 0.50
N ALA A 513 23.39 11.29 1.36
CA ALA A 513 23.26 10.16 2.28
C ALA A 513 23.09 8.84 1.49
N GLU A 514 22.18 8.82 0.52
CA GLU A 514 21.93 7.63 -0.28
C GLU A 514 23.14 7.19 -1.11
N ARG A 515 23.95 8.15 -1.58
CA ARG A 515 25.22 7.85 -2.23
C ARG A 515 26.14 7.05 -1.31
N ILE A 516 26.28 7.44 -0.05
CA ILE A 516 27.10 6.70 0.93
C ILE A 516 26.58 5.28 1.08
N LEU A 517 25.26 5.11 1.22
CA LEU A 517 24.62 3.81 1.36
C LEU A 517 24.90 2.90 0.14
N ALA A 518 24.87 3.47 -1.07
CA ALA A 518 25.12 2.76 -2.31
C ALA A 518 26.60 2.44 -2.52
N GLU A 519 27.51 3.40 -2.30
CA GLU A 519 28.95 3.26 -2.51
C GLU A 519 29.60 2.30 -1.49
N GLU A 520 29.18 2.36 -0.22
CA GLU A 520 29.60 1.44 0.83
C GLU A 520 28.90 0.08 0.74
N ALA A 521 27.97 -0.07 -0.18
CA ALA A 521 27.09 -1.23 -0.30
C ALA A 521 26.50 -1.66 1.06
N GLY A 522 26.04 -0.69 1.84
CA GLY A 522 25.24 -0.95 3.06
C GLY A 522 23.95 -1.68 2.69
N ALA A 523 23.40 -1.34 1.52
CA ALA A 523 22.37 -2.10 0.81
C ALA A 523 22.85 -2.45 -0.61
N VAL A 524 22.43 -3.59 -1.12
CA VAL A 524 22.53 -3.92 -2.54
C VAL A 524 21.13 -3.88 -3.13
N PHE A 525 20.84 -2.84 -3.89
CA PHE A 525 19.52 -2.66 -4.52
C PHE A 525 19.36 -3.64 -5.67
N LEU A 526 18.21 -4.25 -5.82
CA LEU A 526 17.94 -5.29 -6.81
C LEU A 526 17.01 -4.79 -7.91
N PHE A 527 15.78 -4.48 -7.54
CA PHE A 527 14.74 -4.03 -8.47
C PHE A 527 13.62 -3.26 -7.76
N HIS A 528 12.90 -2.46 -8.55
CA HIS A 528 11.63 -1.86 -8.19
C HIS A 528 10.53 -2.62 -8.92
N PRO A 529 9.51 -3.16 -8.25
CA PRO A 529 8.43 -3.88 -8.92
C PRO A 529 7.57 -2.95 -9.77
N VAL A 530 6.98 -3.51 -10.80
CA VAL A 530 5.96 -2.87 -11.63
C VAL A 530 4.63 -3.54 -11.35
N ILE A 531 3.69 -2.77 -10.78
CA ILE A 531 2.31 -3.24 -10.65
C ILE A 531 1.78 -3.48 -12.05
N THR A 532 1.25 -4.66 -12.28
CA THR A 532 0.62 -5.03 -13.53
C THR A 532 -0.80 -5.48 -13.23
N GLU A 533 -1.78 -4.77 -13.80
CA GLU A 533 -3.20 -5.01 -13.56
C GLU A 533 -3.93 -5.22 -14.87
N LEU A 534 -4.86 -6.17 -14.89
CA LEU A 534 -5.94 -6.23 -15.87
C LEU A 534 -7.04 -5.29 -15.43
N ARG A 535 -7.60 -4.51 -16.38
CA ARG A 535 -8.73 -3.60 -16.13
C ARG A 535 -9.73 -3.72 -17.25
N LYS A 536 -11.01 -3.86 -16.89
CA LYS A 536 -12.09 -3.88 -17.87
C LYS A 536 -12.15 -2.56 -18.64
N PRO A 537 -12.33 -2.60 -19.98
CA PRO A 537 -12.32 -1.39 -20.82
C PRO A 537 -13.40 -0.36 -20.46
N TYR A 538 -14.50 -0.79 -19.87
CA TYR A 538 -15.57 0.10 -19.40
C TYR A 538 -15.25 0.84 -18.10
N LEU A 539 -14.20 0.45 -17.37
CA LEU A 539 -13.75 1.19 -16.19
C LEU A 539 -12.95 2.42 -16.63
N ARG A 540 -13.52 3.60 -16.41
CA ARG A 540 -12.98 4.89 -16.83
C ARG A 540 -12.65 5.78 -15.63
N GLY A 541 -12.09 6.97 -15.88
CA GLY A 541 -11.76 7.95 -14.86
C GLY A 541 -10.56 7.57 -13.99
N VAL A 542 -9.82 6.52 -14.38
CA VAL A 542 -8.55 6.17 -13.70
C VAL A 542 -7.53 7.25 -14.03
N LYS A 543 -6.99 7.86 -12.98
CA LYS A 543 -6.08 8.99 -13.10
C LYS A 543 -4.72 8.62 -13.68
N GLN A 544 -4.02 9.62 -14.20
CA GLN A 544 -2.64 9.53 -14.67
C GLN A 544 -1.81 10.58 -13.93
N ASP A 545 -0.55 10.26 -13.66
CA ASP A 545 0.40 11.21 -13.10
C ASP A 545 0.89 12.23 -14.18
N ARG A 546 1.76 13.15 -13.79
CA ARG A 546 2.31 14.19 -14.68
C ARG A 546 3.10 13.65 -15.89
N GLU A 547 3.64 12.44 -15.77
CA GLU A 547 4.32 11.74 -16.85
C GLU A 547 3.36 10.94 -17.75
N GLY A 548 2.06 10.98 -17.47
CA GLY A 548 1.03 10.24 -18.22
C GLY A 548 0.98 8.75 -17.87
N ARG A 549 1.61 8.34 -16.78
CA ARG A 549 1.54 6.96 -16.29
C ARG A 549 0.26 6.77 -15.51
N VAL A 550 -0.44 5.71 -15.82
CA VAL A 550 -1.66 5.34 -15.08
C VAL A 550 -1.28 5.00 -13.64
N VAL A 551 -2.02 5.53 -12.67
CA VAL A 551 -1.78 5.25 -11.26
C VAL A 551 -2.56 4.03 -10.78
N PRO A 552 -2.16 3.37 -9.67
CA PRO A 552 -2.92 2.25 -9.11
C PRO A 552 -4.36 2.64 -8.82
N ILE A 553 -5.31 1.77 -9.20
CA ILE A 553 -6.74 1.99 -8.91
C ILE A 553 -6.96 2.11 -7.41
N ILE A 554 -6.39 1.16 -6.68
CA ILE A 554 -6.47 1.12 -5.23
C ILE A 554 -5.11 1.47 -4.66
N SER A 555 -5.08 2.54 -3.89
CA SER A 555 -3.93 2.97 -3.11
C SER A 555 -4.40 3.40 -1.73
N ILE A 556 -3.74 2.91 -0.71
CA ILE A 556 -4.04 3.28 0.68
C ILE A 556 -3.67 4.74 1.02
N GLN A 557 -2.97 5.43 0.12
CA GLN A 557 -2.50 6.80 0.32
C GLN A 557 -3.24 7.83 -0.54
N THR A 558 -3.71 7.47 -1.72
CA THR A 558 -4.27 8.40 -2.69
C THR A 558 -5.78 8.28 -2.84
N VAL A 559 -6.42 9.35 -3.36
CA VAL A 559 -7.88 9.41 -3.60
C VAL A 559 -8.24 9.12 -5.06
N ASN A 560 -7.45 8.33 -5.75
CA ASN A 560 -7.61 8.08 -7.19
C ASN A 560 -8.95 7.44 -7.55
N PHE A 561 -9.57 6.69 -6.65
CA PHE A 561 -10.84 6.00 -6.86
C PHE A 561 -12.05 6.95 -6.98
N THR A 562 -11.94 8.21 -6.59
CA THR A 562 -13.10 9.13 -6.56
C THR A 562 -13.57 9.58 -7.94
N GLU A 563 -12.69 9.53 -8.95
CA GLU A 563 -12.99 9.90 -10.34
C GLU A 563 -13.36 8.71 -11.23
N MET A 564 -13.29 7.50 -10.66
CA MET A 564 -13.62 6.27 -11.41
C MET A 564 -15.12 6.15 -11.65
N TYR A 565 -15.48 5.63 -12.82
CA TYR A 565 -16.87 5.34 -13.19
C TYR A 565 -16.96 4.20 -14.21
N ILE A 566 -18.13 3.61 -14.33
CA ILE A 566 -18.45 2.61 -15.34
C ILE A 566 -19.03 3.36 -16.56
N ALA A 567 -18.38 3.21 -17.70
CA ALA A 567 -18.86 3.76 -18.97
C ALA A 567 -20.00 2.89 -19.56
N ARG A 568 -20.77 3.46 -20.48
CA ARG A 568 -21.67 2.69 -21.35
C ARG A 568 -20.82 1.80 -22.26
N ASP A 569 -21.37 0.63 -22.58
CA ASP A 569 -20.79 -0.31 -23.55
C ASP A 569 -20.75 0.31 -24.95
#